data_4a6c7902d36dac977450b38f0bd4ed9a
#
_entry.id   4a6c7902d36dac977450b38f0bd4ed9a
#
_cell.length_a   1.000
_cell.length_b   1.000
_cell.length_c   1.000
_cell.angle_alpha   90.00
_cell.angle_beta   90.00
_cell.angle_gamma   90.00
#
_symmetry.space_group_name_H-M   'P 1'
#
loop_
_entity.id
_entity.type
_entity.pdbx_description
1 polymer ?
#
loop_
_entity_poly.entity_id
_entity_poly.type
_entity_poly.pdbx_seq_one_letter_code
_entity_poly.pdbx_strand_id
1 'polypeptide(L)'
;PFNKTFGVDLGTSSVKIYAKDQDTIITEKTMIAIRNQKQILAVGNEAYSIFEKNPSNVSVISPMSGGRIADINHTELILNALLEKAGAGPVFGSDVYLAVPTDLSEIEQRAYYTIGNSSRKNKVYMVDKTIADAVAMGVPVNKTKGSMIVNIGPQSTEISIIERGKVILSKIVEIGGSQLNQAIINE
;
A
#
# COMPACT_ATOMS: atom_id res chain seq x y z
N PRO A 1 -6.53 24.11 -11.78
CA PRO A 1 -5.91 23.73 -10.52
C PRO A 1 -4.68 22.90 -10.81
N PHE A 2 -3.54 23.33 -10.24
CA PHE A 2 -2.22 22.71 -10.52
C PHE A 2 -1.93 21.51 -9.61
N ASN A 3 -2.83 21.14 -8.69
CA ASN A 3 -2.65 20.01 -7.80
C ASN A 3 -3.11 18.72 -8.48
N LYS A 4 -2.21 17.75 -8.58
CA LYS A 4 -2.52 16.39 -9.01
C LYS A 4 -3.10 15.60 -7.85
N THR A 5 -3.97 14.65 -8.16
CA THR A 5 -4.62 13.80 -7.16
C THR A 5 -4.26 12.34 -7.42
N PHE A 6 -3.79 11.67 -6.37
CA PHE A 6 -3.42 10.26 -6.40
C PHE A 6 -4.20 9.47 -5.35
N GLY A 7 -4.70 8.30 -5.74
CA GLY A 7 -5.16 7.26 -4.83
C GLY A 7 -4.08 6.20 -4.68
N VAL A 8 -3.72 5.84 -3.45
CA VAL A 8 -2.62 4.90 -3.16
C VAL A 8 -3.13 3.74 -2.30
N ASP A 9 -2.94 2.52 -2.79
CA ASP A 9 -3.05 1.28 -2.00
C ASP A 9 -1.63 0.74 -1.76
N LEU A 10 -1.16 0.87 -0.53
CA LEU A 10 0.16 0.44 -0.09
C LEU A 10 0.07 -0.98 0.48
N GLY A 11 0.20 -1.97 -0.40
CA GLY A 11 0.06 -3.38 -0.04
C GLY A 11 1.40 -4.06 0.26
N THR A 12 1.36 -5.21 0.93
CA THR A 12 2.54 -6.02 1.29
C THR A 12 3.31 -6.51 0.06
N SER A 13 2.62 -6.94 -0.98
CA SER A 13 3.24 -7.47 -2.20
C SER A 13 3.34 -6.45 -3.32
N SER A 14 2.40 -5.52 -3.39
CA SER A 14 2.34 -4.51 -4.46
C SER A 14 1.76 -3.20 -3.98
N VAL A 15 2.29 -2.10 -4.53
CA VAL A 15 1.73 -0.75 -4.43
C VAL A 15 0.93 -0.48 -5.69
N LYS A 16 -0.28 0.03 -5.53
CA LYS A 16 -1.12 0.51 -6.64
C LYS A 16 -1.33 2.00 -6.48
N ILE A 17 -1.12 2.75 -7.56
CA ILE A 17 -1.32 4.20 -7.58
C ILE A 17 -2.23 4.55 -8.75
N TYR A 18 -3.37 5.14 -8.43
CA TYR A 18 -4.29 5.74 -9.40
C TYR A 18 -3.96 7.22 -9.56
N ALA A 19 -3.63 7.65 -10.77
CA ALA A 19 -3.43 9.06 -11.14
C ALA A 19 -4.71 9.61 -11.77
N LYS A 20 -5.44 10.45 -11.04
CA LYS A 20 -6.77 10.94 -11.43
C LYS A 20 -6.76 11.75 -12.73
N ASP A 21 -5.74 12.56 -12.95
CA ASP A 21 -5.62 13.44 -14.13
C ASP A 21 -5.34 12.66 -15.43
N GLN A 22 -4.78 11.47 -15.31
CA GLN A 22 -4.45 10.60 -16.44
C GLN A 22 -5.42 9.42 -16.58
N ASP A 23 -6.28 9.21 -15.60
CA ASP A 23 -7.17 8.04 -15.47
C ASP A 23 -6.40 6.71 -15.60
N THR A 24 -5.21 6.64 -14.99
CA THR A 24 -4.31 5.48 -15.07
C THR A 24 -4.01 4.89 -13.72
N ILE A 25 -3.81 3.58 -13.68
CA ILE A 25 -3.34 2.85 -12.51
C ILE A 25 -1.98 2.23 -12.83
N ILE A 26 -0.99 2.52 -12.01
CA ILE A 26 0.26 1.76 -12.00
C ILE A 26 0.24 0.73 -10.88
N THR A 27 0.79 -0.45 -11.14
CA THR A 27 0.96 -1.53 -10.16
C THR A 27 2.41 -1.96 -10.16
N GLU A 28 3.06 -1.84 -9.00
CA GLU A 28 4.47 -2.13 -8.83
C GLU A 28 4.68 -3.02 -7.61
N LYS A 29 5.72 -3.84 -7.61
CA LYS A 29 6.09 -4.63 -6.43
C LYS A 29 6.51 -3.73 -5.26
N THR A 30 6.16 -4.11 -4.04
CA THR A 30 6.58 -3.39 -2.84
C THR A 30 8.01 -3.81 -2.46
N MET A 31 8.96 -3.50 -3.33
CA MET A 31 10.36 -3.91 -3.21
C MET A 31 11.31 -2.80 -3.57
N ILE A 32 12.49 -2.82 -2.93
CA ILE A 32 13.61 -1.93 -3.19
C ILE A 32 14.91 -2.74 -3.26
N ALA A 33 15.73 -2.50 -4.28
CA ALA A 33 17.04 -3.12 -4.45
C ALA A 33 18.15 -2.14 -4.05
N ILE A 34 19.04 -2.58 -3.15
CA ILE A 34 20.10 -1.75 -2.57
C ILE A 34 21.44 -2.47 -2.70
N ARG A 35 22.44 -1.78 -3.26
CA ARG A 35 23.80 -2.26 -3.36
C ARG A 35 24.64 -1.77 -2.18
N ASN A 36 25.43 -2.67 -1.58
CA ASN A 36 26.35 -2.37 -0.47
C ASN A 36 25.68 -1.60 0.68
N GLN A 37 24.39 -1.84 0.93
CA GLN A 37 23.58 -1.19 1.98
C GLN A 37 23.48 0.36 1.88
N LYS A 38 23.85 0.95 0.74
CA LYS A 38 23.88 2.41 0.58
C LYS A 38 23.24 2.92 -0.71
N GLN A 39 23.44 2.25 -1.82
CA GLN A 39 23.03 2.71 -3.12
C GLN A 39 21.72 2.07 -3.54
N ILE A 40 20.66 2.86 -3.68
CA ILE A 40 19.40 2.40 -4.28
C ILE A 40 19.65 2.16 -5.77
N LEU A 41 19.36 0.96 -6.24
CA LEU A 41 19.48 0.57 -7.64
C LEU A 41 18.14 0.64 -8.36
N ALA A 42 17.08 0.17 -7.72
CA ALA A 42 15.77 0.07 -8.33
C ALA A 42 14.67 -0.01 -7.26
N VAL A 43 13.45 0.31 -7.66
CA VAL A 43 12.23 0.11 -6.89
C VAL A 43 11.18 -0.60 -7.74
N GLY A 44 10.20 -1.20 -7.08
CA GLY A 44 9.05 -1.80 -7.78
C GLY A 44 9.42 -3.05 -8.56
N ASN A 45 8.88 -3.17 -9.76
CA ASN A 45 9.07 -4.32 -10.66
C ASN A 45 10.53 -4.49 -11.10
N GLU A 46 11.29 -3.38 -11.23
CA GLU A 46 12.72 -3.44 -11.53
C GLU A 46 13.51 -4.08 -10.38
N ALA A 47 13.17 -3.74 -9.13
CA ALA A 47 13.79 -4.36 -7.96
C ALA A 47 13.46 -5.87 -7.89
N TYR A 48 12.23 -6.25 -8.24
CA TYR A 48 11.84 -7.67 -8.33
C TYR A 48 12.66 -8.43 -9.38
N SER A 49 12.88 -7.85 -10.55
CA SER A 49 13.72 -8.45 -11.59
C SER A 49 15.18 -8.65 -11.15
N ILE A 50 15.69 -7.78 -10.25
CA ILE A 50 17.02 -7.95 -9.65
C ILE A 50 16.99 -9.09 -8.62
N PHE A 51 15.92 -9.19 -7.82
CA PHE A 51 15.73 -10.28 -6.86
C PHE A 51 15.78 -11.66 -7.53
N GLU A 52 15.10 -11.82 -8.66
CA GLU A 52 15.10 -13.08 -9.41
C GLU A 52 16.49 -13.48 -9.93
N LYS A 53 17.36 -12.50 -10.22
CA LYS A 53 18.74 -12.72 -10.68
C LYS A 53 19.73 -12.96 -9.54
N ASN A 54 19.35 -12.67 -8.30
CA ASN A 54 20.10 -12.89 -7.06
C ASN A 54 21.60 -12.49 -7.11
N PRO A 55 21.96 -11.24 -7.44
CA PRO A 55 23.35 -10.82 -7.49
C PRO A 55 23.96 -10.72 -6.08
N SER A 56 25.22 -11.15 -5.91
CA SER A 56 25.89 -11.36 -4.63
C SER A 56 26.10 -10.09 -3.76
N ASN A 57 26.00 -8.90 -4.34
CA ASN A 57 26.25 -7.62 -3.64
C ASN A 57 25.03 -6.71 -3.58
N VAL A 58 23.84 -7.24 -3.85
CA VAL A 58 22.57 -6.50 -3.83
C VAL A 58 21.60 -7.17 -2.86
N SER A 59 21.05 -6.38 -1.96
CA SER A 59 19.93 -6.80 -1.10
C SER A 59 18.63 -6.30 -1.70
N VAL A 60 17.64 -7.15 -1.83
CA VAL A 60 16.29 -6.76 -2.20
C VAL A 60 15.38 -6.89 -0.97
N ILE A 61 14.74 -5.80 -0.59
CA ILE A 61 13.99 -5.67 0.65
C ILE A 61 12.52 -5.42 0.32
N SER A 62 11.62 -6.11 1.03
CA SER A 62 10.21 -5.77 1.10
C SER A 62 9.94 -5.07 2.43
N PRO A 63 9.63 -3.77 2.46
CA PRO A 63 9.50 -3.02 3.71
C PRO A 63 8.11 -3.12 4.34
N MET A 64 7.22 -3.93 3.76
CA MET A 64 5.89 -4.22 4.27
C MET A 64 5.80 -5.68 4.72
N SER A 65 5.10 -5.93 5.82
CA SER A 65 4.85 -7.28 6.34
C SER A 65 3.48 -7.37 6.98
N GLY A 66 2.74 -8.45 6.71
CA GLY A 66 1.42 -8.68 7.31
C GLY A 66 0.39 -7.57 7.08
N GLY A 67 0.49 -6.84 5.95
CA GLY A 67 -0.38 -5.70 5.66
C GLY A 67 0.04 -4.39 6.34
N ARG A 68 1.17 -4.35 7.04
CA ARG A 68 1.65 -3.21 7.82
C ARG A 68 3.04 -2.75 7.39
N ILE A 69 3.39 -1.51 7.71
CA ILE A 69 4.73 -0.97 7.47
C ILE A 69 5.71 -1.59 8.47
N ALA A 70 6.73 -2.31 7.97
CA ALA A 70 7.82 -2.85 8.78
C ALA A 70 9.05 -1.93 8.77
N ASP A 71 9.28 -1.20 7.67
CA ASP A 71 10.39 -0.25 7.52
C ASP A 71 9.87 1.05 6.88
N ILE A 72 9.82 2.10 7.71
CA ILE A 72 9.28 3.41 7.32
C ILE A 72 10.14 4.04 6.22
N ASN A 73 11.47 4.00 6.37
CA ASN A 73 12.39 4.69 5.47
C ASN A 73 12.34 4.11 4.06
N HIS A 74 12.41 2.78 3.95
CA HIS A 74 12.34 2.13 2.63
C HIS A 74 10.94 2.22 2.02
N THR A 75 9.88 2.20 2.83
CA THR A 75 8.51 2.41 2.33
C THR A 75 8.33 3.82 1.77
N GLU A 76 8.87 4.83 2.46
CA GLU A 76 8.86 6.22 2.00
C GLU A 76 9.59 6.38 0.66
N LEU A 77 10.78 5.79 0.53
CA LEU A 77 11.55 5.83 -0.72
C LEU A 77 10.80 5.19 -1.88
N ILE A 78 10.18 4.02 -1.66
CA ILE A 78 9.36 3.35 -2.67
C ILE A 78 8.19 4.23 -3.07
N LEU A 79 7.42 4.74 -2.11
CA LEU A 79 6.23 5.54 -2.41
C LEU A 79 6.57 6.81 -3.19
N ASN A 80 7.63 7.51 -2.81
CA ASN A 80 8.08 8.71 -3.52
C ASN A 80 8.46 8.41 -4.97
N ALA A 81 9.28 7.39 -5.20
CA ALA A 81 9.68 7.00 -6.53
C ALA A 81 8.48 6.57 -7.40
N LEU A 82 7.51 5.87 -6.82
CA LEU A 82 6.32 5.43 -7.55
C LEU A 82 5.33 6.57 -7.79
N LEU A 83 5.20 7.54 -6.88
CA LEU A 83 4.41 8.76 -7.13
C LEU A 83 5.02 9.59 -8.26
N GLU A 84 6.36 9.72 -8.32
CA GLU A 84 7.05 10.38 -9.44
C GLU A 84 6.78 9.63 -10.76
N LYS A 85 6.87 8.31 -10.75
CA LYS A 85 6.54 7.45 -11.90
C LYS A 85 5.07 7.62 -12.34
N ALA A 86 4.15 7.81 -11.40
CA ALA A 86 2.74 8.10 -11.67
C ALA A 86 2.49 9.55 -12.13
N GLY A 87 3.53 10.37 -12.21
CA GLY A 87 3.47 11.74 -12.72
C GLY A 87 3.39 12.82 -11.63
N ALA A 88 3.64 12.51 -10.36
CA ALA A 88 3.83 13.55 -9.36
C ALA A 88 5.02 14.42 -9.73
N GLY A 89 4.82 15.72 -9.77
CA GLY A 89 5.88 16.66 -10.16
C GLY A 89 6.66 17.20 -8.97
N PRO A 90 7.93 17.59 -9.17
CA PRO A 90 8.78 18.09 -8.07
C PRO A 90 8.39 19.51 -7.62
N VAL A 91 7.64 20.25 -8.42
CA VAL A 91 7.37 21.68 -8.21
C VAL A 91 6.06 21.93 -7.48
N PHE A 92 5.01 21.18 -7.78
CA PHE A 92 3.68 21.35 -7.22
C PHE A 92 3.35 20.21 -6.26
N GLY A 93 2.66 20.54 -5.16
CA GLY A 93 2.15 19.54 -4.23
C GLY A 93 1.06 18.67 -4.88
N SER A 94 0.78 17.54 -4.26
CA SER A 94 -0.26 16.60 -4.69
C SER A 94 -1.23 16.32 -3.55
N ASP A 95 -2.47 16.02 -3.88
CA ASP A 95 -3.42 15.45 -2.94
C ASP A 95 -3.29 13.92 -3.00
N VAL A 96 -2.84 13.31 -1.91
CA VAL A 96 -2.60 11.86 -1.81
C VAL A 96 -3.64 11.24 -0.89
N TYR A 97 -4.51 10.41 -1.45
CA TYR A 97 -5.47 9.59 -0.71
C TYR A 97 -4.84 8.23 -0.48
N LEU A 98 -4.42 7.98 0.75
CA LEU A 98 -3.71 6.77 1.14
C LEU A 98 -4.65 5.81 1.84
N ALA A 99 -4.90 4.64 1.23
CA ALA A 99 -5.66 3.57 1.86
C ALA A 99 -4.83 2.94 2.98
N VAL A 100 -5.39 2.92 4.19
CA VAL A 100 -4.72 2.43 5.40
C VAL A 100 -5.57 1.36 6.08
N PRO A 101 -4.97 0.35 6.73
CA PRO A 101 -5.70 -0.62 7.54
C PRO A 101 -6.57 0.05 8.60
N THR A 102 -7.72 -0.56 8.91
CA THR A 102 -8.67 0.00 9.89
C THR A 102 -8.11 -0.03 11.32
N ASP A 103 -7.41 -1.10 11.67
CA ASP A 103 -6.94 -1.36 13.04
C ASP A 103 -5.46 -0.92 13.20
N LEU A 104 -5.23 0.39 13.11
CA LEU A 104 -3.91 0.99 13.31
C LEU A 104 -3.81 1.64 14.69
N SER A 105 -2.71 1.38 15.39
CA SER A 105 -2.30 2.18 16.55
C SER A 105 -1.98 3.62 16.14
N GLU A 106 -1.96 4.56 17.10
CA GLU A 106 -1.59 5.95 16.82
C GLU A 106 -0.18 6.09 16.20
N ILE A 107 0.75 5.24 16.61
CA ILE A 107 2.13 5.23 16.09
C ILE A 107 2.11 4.81 14.62
N GLU A 108 1.37 3.77 14.27
CA GLU A 108 1.24 3.31 12.89
C GLU A 108 0.53 4.36 12.03
N GLN A 109 -0.54 4.98 12.52
CA GLN A 109 -1.22 6.08 11.81
C GLN A 109 -0.25 7.22 11.49
N ARG A 110 0.58 7.61 12.44
CA ARG A 110 1.64 8.63 12.24
C ARG A 110 2.64 8.19 11.18
N ALA A 111 3.03 6.90 11.16
CA ALA A 111 3.95 6.36 10.15
C ALA A 111 3.36 6.47 8.74
N TYR A 112 2.11 6.04 8.54
CA TYR A 112 1.41 6.19 7.25
C TYR A 112 1.30 7.66 6.82
N TYR A 113 0.93 8.56 7.74
CA TYR A 113 0.85 9.99 7.45
C TYR A 113 2.22 10.55 7.04
N THR A 114 3.28 10.22 7.77
CA THR A 114 4.66 10.68 7.50
C THR A 114 5.11 10.25 6.12
N ILE A 115 4.91 8.98 5.75
CA ILE A 115 5.28 8.44 4.45
C ILE A 115 4.52 9.16 3.32
N GLY A 116 3.22 9.36 3.47
CA GLY A 116 2.42 10.08 2.47
C GLY A 116 2.82 11.56 2.32
N ASN A 117 3.28 12.20 3.40
CA ASN A 117 3.66 13.61 3.45
C ASN A 117 5.18 13.85 3.25
N SER A 118 5.92 12.87 2.84
CA SER A 118 7.40 12.90 2.76
C SER A 118 7.94 14.03 1.88
N SER A 119 7.24 14.40 0.82
CA SER A 119 7.63 15.52 -0.05
C SER A 119 7.39 16.90 0.57
N ARG A 120 6.81 16.99 1.79
CA ARG A 120 6.37 18.23 2.48
C ARG A 120 5.45 19.14 1.66
N LYS A 121 5.11 18.76 0.44
CA LYS A 121 4.21 19.49 -0.47
C LYS A 121 2.88 18.78 -0.65
N ASN A 122 2.82 17.49 -0.27
CA ASN A 122 1.61 16.69 -0.41
C ASN A 122 0.61 16.99 0.71
N LYS A 123 -0.67 17.03 0.36
CA LYS A 123 -1.75 16.91 1.33
C LYS A 123 -2.15 15.45 1.39
N VAL A 124 -2.07 14.85 2.58
CA VAL A 124 -2.35 13.44 2.80
C VAL A 124 -3.72 13.27 3.44
N TYR A 125 -4.53 12.45 2.81
CA TYR A 125 -5.83 12.02 3.32
C TYR A 125 -5.77 10.52 3.54
N MET A 126 -5.79 10.08 4.80
CA MET A 126 -5.89 8.66 5.12
C MET A 126 -7.33 8.20 4.95
N VAL A 127 -7.52 7.15 4.19
CA VAL A 127 -8.82 6.54 3.90
C VAL A 127 -8.80 5.12 4.45
N ASP A 128 -9.84 4.75 5.19
CA ASP A 128 -10.01 3.38 5.67
C ASP A 128 -10.09 2.42 4.47
N LYS A 129 -9.18 1.45 4.43
CA LYS A 129 -9.07 0.49 3.32
C LYS A 129 -10.34 -0.32 3.15
N THR A 130 -10.96 -0.74 4.24
CA THR A 130 -12.22 -1.51 4.21
C THR A 130 -13.35 -0.70 3.57
N ILE A 131 -13.44 0.61 3.89
CA ILE A 131 -14.43 1.50 3.28
C ILE A 131 -14.14 1.69 1.80
N ALA A 132 -12.86 1.90 1.42
CA ALA A 132 -12.46 2.03 0.03
C ALA A 132 -12.78 0.77 -0.79
N ASP A 133 -12.47 -0.42 -0.26
CA ASP A 133 -12.77 -1.71 -0.87
C ASP A 133 -14.29 -1.91 -1.05
N ALA A 134 -15.09 -1.59 -0.04
CA ALA A 134 -16.55 -1.68 -0.10
C ALA A 134 -17.13 -0.76 -1.19
N VAL A 135 -16.67 0.48 -1.26
CA VAL A 135 -17.08 1.44 -2.29
C VAL A 135 -16.71 0.94 -3.68
N ALA A 136 -15.49 0.42 -3.86
CA ALA A 136 -15.02 -0.12 -5.13
C ALA A 136 -15.86 -1.32 -5.62
N MET A 137 -16.34 -2.16 -4.68
CA MET A 137 -17.23 -3.29 -4.97
C MET A 137 -18.70 -2.89 -5.14
N GLY A 138 -19.05 -1.61 -5.04
CA GLY A 138 -20.43 -1.15 -5.09
C GLY A 138 -21.28 -1.53 -3.87
N VAL A 139 -20.64 -1.91 -2.76
CA VAL A 139 -21.34 -2.21 -1.51
C VAL A 139 -21.89 -0.91 -0.90
N PRO A 140 -23.18 -0.81 -0.62
CA PRO A 140 -23.77 0.39 -0.06
C PRO A 140 -23.37 0.58 1.41
N VAL A 141 -22.30 1.33 1.64
CA VAL A 141 -21.68 1.53 2.96
C VAL A 141 -22.60 2.25 3.97
N ASN A 142 -23.57 3.05 3.50
CA ASN A 142 -24.43 3.87 4.36
C ASN A 142 -25.69 3.11 4.89
N LYS A 143 -25.87 1.84 4.53
CA LYS A 143 -27.04 1.07 5.00
C LYS A 143 -26.93 0.72 6.49
N THR A 144 -28.11 0.54 7.10
CA THR A 144 -28.25 0.13 8.49
C THR A 144 -27.99 -1.36 8.73
N LYS A 145 -28.08 -2.18 7.68
CA LYS A 145 -27.70 -3.60 7.74
C LYS A 145 -26.20 -3.70 7.52
N GLY A 146 -25.49 -4.35 8.45
CA GLY A 146 -24.05 -4.57 8.34
C GLY A 146 -23.68 -5.34 7.07
N SER A 147 -22.55 -4.96 6.47
CA SER A 147 -21.93 -5.67 5.36
C SER A 147 -20.57 -6.19 5.81
N MET A 148 -20.30 -7.49 5.57
CA MET A 148 -19.00 -8.07 5.84
C MET A 148 -18.11 -7.97 4.60
N ILE A 149 -16.91 -7.45 4.80
CA ILE A 149 -15.85 -7.37 3.77
C ILE A 149 -14.73 -8.30 4.21
N VAL A 150 -14.29 -9.15 3.29
CA VAL A 150 -13.16 -10.05 3.49
C VAL A 150 -12.11 -9.69 2.44
N ASN A 151 -10.97 -9.15 2.88
CA ASN A 151 -9.85 -8.80 2.01
C ASN A 151 -8.72 -9.81 2.23
N ILE A 152 -8.50 -10.70 1.25
CA ILE A 152 -7.46 -11.73 1.31
C ILE A 152 -6.20 -11.19 0.63
N GLY A 153 -5.23 -10.79 1.42
CA GLY A 153 -3.94 -10.33 0.96
C GLY A 153 -2.91 -11.47 0.81
N PRO A 154 -1.66 -11.14 0.47
CA PRO A 154 -0.59 -12.14 0.30
C PRO A 154 -0.17 -12.78 1.63
N GLN A 155 -0.16 -12.06 2.74
CA GLN A 155 0.32 -12.54 4.05
C GLN A 155 -0.74 -12.46 5.16
N SER A 156 -1.84 -11.76 4.92
CA SER A 156 -2.90 -11.58 5.91
C SER A 156 -4.26 -11.49 5.24
N THR A 157 -5.30 -11.82 6.00
CA THR A 157 -6.69 -11.62 5.63
C THR A 157 -7.33 -10.67 6.64
N GLU A 158 -7.92 -9.58 6.15
CA GLU A 158 -8.71 -8.65 6.96
C GLU A 158 -10.18 -8.97 6.81
N ILE A 159 -10.88 -9.15 7.94
CA ILE A 159 -12.32 -9.39 8.01
C ILE A 159 -12.93 -8.20 8.75
N SER A 160 -13.81 -7.48 8.09
CA SER A 160 -14.39 -6.26 8.64
C SER A 160 -15.91 -6.21 8.45
N ILE A 161 -16.60 -5.54 9.37
CA ILE A 161 -18.03 -5.27 9.27
C ILE A 161 -18.25 -3.77 9.18
N ILE A 162 -18.98 -3.35 8.14
CA ILE A 162 -19.33 -1.96 7.90
C ILE A 162 -20.82 -1.78 8.18
N GLU A 163 -21.17 -0.78 8.97
CA GLU A 163 -22.54 -0.35 9.21
C GLU A 163 -22.59 1.18 9.27
N ARG A 164 -23.57 1.80 8.60
CA ARG A 164 -23.81 3.26 8.62
C ARG A 164 -22.57 4.08 8.30
N GLY A 165 -21.77 3.64 7.32
CA GLY A 165 -20.58 4.34 6.87
C GLY A 165 -19.36 4.22 7.79
N LYS A 166 -19.41 3.32 8.77
CA LYS A 166 -18.32 3.09 9.72
C LYS A 166 -17.93 1.63 9.76
N VAL A 167 -16.65 1.35 9.94
CA VAL A 167 -16.20 0.01 10.31
C VAL A 167 -16.46 -0.18 11.79
N ILE A 168 -17.35 -1.12 12.12
CA ILE A 168 -17.73 -1.42 13.51
C ILE A 168 -16.94 -2.58 14.11
N LEU A 169 -16.34 -3.40 13.26
CA LEU A 169 -15.43 -4.48 13.64
C LEU A 169 -14.43 -4.69 12.53
N SER A 170 -13.17 -4.84 12.89
CA SER A 170 -12.11 -5.30 11.99
C SER A 170 -11.21 -6.28 12.73
N LYS A 171 -10.81 -7.34 12.04
CA LYS A 171 -9.85 -8.33 12.53
C LYS A 171 -8.93 -8.76 11.41
N ILE A 172 -7.62 -8.74 11.70
CA ILE A 172 -6.59 -9.27 10.81
C ILE A 172 -6.20 -10.66 11.29
N VAL A 173 -6.16 -11.60 10.36
CA VAL A 173 -5.65 -12.96 10.53
C VAL A 173 -4.39 -13.07 9.69
N GLU A 174 -3.30 -13.59 10.27
CA GLU A 174 -2.00 -13.76 9.59
C GLU A 174 -2.00 -15.01 8.68
N ILE A 175 -3.03 -15.14 7.87
CA ILE A 175 -3.18 -16.15 6.81
C ILE A 175 -3.54 -15.41 5.53
N GLY A 176 -2.77 -15.64 4.47
CA GLY A 176 -3.00 -15.06 3.16
C GLY A 176 -2.53 -15.99 2.04
N GLY A 177 -2.45 -15.47 0.82
CA GLY A 177 -2.10 -16.24 -0.36
C GLY A 177 -0.77 -16.99 -0.26
N SER A 178 0.22 -16.47 0.45
CA SER A 178 1.52 -17.12 0.62
C SER A 178 1.42 -18.42 1.42
N GLN A 179 0.62 -18.43 2.50
CA GLN A 179 0.39 -19.64 3.30
C GLN A 179 -0.43 -20.68 2.54
N LEU A 180 -1.41 -20.23 1.74
CA LEU A 180 -2.16 -21.13 0.86
C LEU A 180 -1.26 -21.78 -0.19
N ASN A 181 -0.38 -21.01 -0.84
CA ASN A 181 0.61 -21.54 -1.78
C ASN A 181 1.56 -22.56 -1.10
N GLN A 182 2.02 -22.25 0.13
CA GLN A 182 2.91 -23.15 0.86
C GLN A 182 2.21 -24.47 1.23
N ALA A 183 0.92 -24.44 1.57
CA ALA A 183 0.15 -25.63 1.84
C ALA A 183 0.06 -26.54 0.60
N ILE A 184 -0.14 -25.99 -0.58
CA ILE A 184 -0.17 -26.72 -1.85
C ILE A 184 1.19 -27.35 -2.18
N ILE A 185 2.30 -26.64 -1.89
CA ILE A 185 3.66 -27.13 -2.18
C ILE A 185 4.03 -28.31 -1.25
N ASN A 186 3.49 -28.33 -0.03
CA ASN A 186 3.81 -29.35 0.98
C ASN A 186 2.99 -30.65 0.83
N GLU A 187 1.97 -30.70 -0.04
CA GLU A 187 1.24 -31.91 -0.44
C GLU A 187 1.93 -32.63 -1.61
#